data_31d5335f5202fb5883dab5788706f540
#
_entry.id   31d5335f5202fb5883dab5788706f540
#
_cell.length_a   1.000
_cell.length_b   1.000
_cell.length_c   1.000
_cell.angle_alpha   90.00
_cell.angle_beta   90.00
_cell.angle_gamma   90.00
#
_symmetry.space_group_name_H-M   'P 1'
#
loop_
_entity.id
_entity.type
_entity.pdbx_description
1 polymer ?
#
loop_
_entity_poly.entity_id
_entity_poly.type
_entity_poly.pdbx_seq_one_letter_code
_entity_poly.pdbx_strand_id
1 'polypeptide(L)'
;MCLVRDAPELEVLMVQRPHTSRFMPSTWVFPGGAVDESDADVGPSSAEVDDWRVAALRETAEEVGLWITTEGVVEETPEADVFAQAQRLDMTLDADALVYFSNWITPEVFPIRFDTRFFLAVATTDVTGAVDGDELVDLAWIGPLEALRREDAGTWDVAFPTRKTLELLASEPTAERLAGRLAELDIVPPIQPRLFVSEDEARIVLPGEDMFDAIEADQADPDILSRLAAVVAKGGHLPAEFKRRK
;
A
#
# COMPACT_ATOMS: atom_id res chain seq x y z
N MET A 1 2.61 -0.33 -4.40
CA MET A 1 4.01 -0.82 -4.61
C MET A 1 4.85 -0.51 -3.39
N CYS A 2 5.50 -1.52 -2.79
CA CYS A 2 6.51 -1.31 -1.74
C CYS A 2 7.89 -1.35 -2.39
N LEU A 3 8.42 -0.19 -2.75
CA LEU A 3 9.77 -0.08 -3.27
C LEU A 3 10.72 0.07 -2.09
N VAL A 4 11.69 -0.85 -1.96
CA VAL A 4 12.63 -0.89 -0.84
C VAL A 4 14.08 -0.79 -1.33
N ARG A 5 14.98 -0.31 -0.47
CA ARG A 5 16.42 -0.24 -0.70
C ARG A 5 17.19 -0.37 0.62
N ASP A 6 18.50 -0.61 0.55
CA ASP A 6 19.41 -0.54 1.69
C ASP A 6 20.27 0.74 1.60
N ALA A 7 20.06 1.72 2.54
CA ALA A 7 20.78 3.01 2.51
C ALA A 7 21.00 3.64 3.91
N PRO A 8 21.95 3.22 4.76
CA PRO A 8 22.62 1.93 4.87
C PRO A 8 21.75 0.84 5.50
N GLU A 9 20.61 1.19 6.09
CA GLU A 9 19.58 0.28 6.62
C GLU A 9 18.45 0.15 5.62
N LEU A 10 17.58 -0.83 5.83
CA LEU A 10 16.38 -1.00 5.02
C LEU A 10 15.50 0.26 5.07
N GLU A 11 15.22 0.83 3.93
CA GLU A 11 14.25 1.91 3.73
C GLU A 11 13.15 1.46 2.76
N VAL A 12 11.98 2.04 2.93
CA VAL A 12 10.83 1.90 2.03
C VAL A 12 10.38 3.28 1.56
N LEU A 13 9.97 3.37 0.31
CA LEU A 13 9.41 4.58 -0.27
C LEU A 13 7.97 4.77 0.22
N MET A 14 7.71 5.92 0.79
CA MET A 14 6.38 6.37 1.22
C MET A 14 6.05 7.70 0.56
N VAL A 15 4.77 7.91 0.24
CA VAL A 15 4.27 9.15 -0.35
C VAL A 15 3.10 9.69 0.46
N GLN A 16 2.93 11.01 0.47
CA GLN A 16 1.85 11.64 1.22
C GLN A 16 0.75 12.15 0.29
N ARG A 17 -0.47 11.76 0.56
CA ARG A 17 -1.67 12.27 -0.11
C ARG A 17 -1.95 13.72 0.29
N PRO A 18 -2.43 14.58 -0.63
CA PRO A 18 -2.77 15.96 -0.28
C PRO A 18 -3.90 16.02 0.77
N HIS A 19 -3.92 17.11 1.52
CA HIS A 19 -4.97 17.38 2.50
C HIS A 19 -6.35 17.56 1.87
N THR A 20 -6.41 17.82 0.57
CA THR A 20 -7.63 17.97 -0.24
C THR A 20 -8.18 16.65 -0.74
N SER A 21 -7.47 15.53 -0.58
CA SER A 21 -7.92 14.21 -1.02
C SER A 21 -9.27 13.86 -0.41
N ARG A 22 -10.19 13.35 -1.24
CA ARG A 22 -11.51 12.89 -0.80
C ARG A 22 -11.46 11.66 0.09
N PHE A 23 -10.46 10.81 -0.14
CA PHE A 23 -10.23 9.58 0.62
C PHE A 23 -8.87 9.67 1.30
N MET A 24 -8.84 9.46 2.62
CA MET A 24 -7.63 9.45 3.46
C MET A 24 -6.71 10.68 3.22
N PRO A 25 -7.17 11.92 3.48
CA PRO A 25 -6.37 13.12 3.29
C PRO A 25 -5.14 13.14 4.21
N SER A 26 -4.02 13.63 3.71
CA SER A 26 -2.73 13.75 4.41
C SER A 26 -2.14 12.43 4.92
N THR A 27 -2.65 11.29 4.47
CA THR A 27 -2.19 9.95 4.88
C THR A 27 -0.94 9.57 4.08
N TRP A 28 0.02 8.95 4.76
CA TRP A 28 1.18 8.34 4.14
C TRP A 28 0.83 6.94 3.65
N VAL A 29 1.13 6.68 2.40
CA VAL A 29 0.82 5.43 1.69
C VAL A 29 2.03 4.96 0.87
N PHE A 30 1.99 3.75 0.36
CA PHE A 30 2.89 3.33 -0.71
C PHE A 30 2.38 3.83 -2.05
N PRO A 31 3.25 4.13 -3.05
CA PRO A 31 2.82 4.44 -4.41
C PRO A 31 1.88 3.38 -4.97
N GLY A 32 0.87 3.80 -5.72
CA GLY A 32 -0.06 2.90 -6.40
C GLY A 32 -1.49 3.38 -6.45
N GLY A 33 -2.20 2.92 -7.47
CA GLY A 33 -3.59 3.27 -7.75
C GLY A 33 -4.42 2.08 -8.23
N ALA A 34 -5.42 2.36 -9.05
CA ALA A 34 -6.32 1.37 -9.57
C ALA A 34 -5.78 0.72 -10.87
N VAL A 35 -6.18 -0.52 -11.11
CA VAL A 35 -5.99 -1.14 -12.43
C VAL A 35 -6.83 -0.39 -13.44
N ASP A 36 -6.23 0.03 -14.53
CA ASP A 36 -6.86 0.69 -15.67
C ASP A 36 -7.08 -0.31 -16.82
N GLU A 37 -8.05 -0.04 -17.71
CA GLU A 37 -8.30 -0.87 -18.89
C GLU A 37 -7.06 -0.93 -19.80
N SER A 38 -6.27 0.12 -19.85
CA SER A 38 -5.02 0.17 -20.62
C SER A 38 -3.94 -0.78 -20.11
N ASP A 39 -3.97 -1.17 -18.82
CA ASP A 39 -3.01 -2.10 -18.24
C ASP A 39 -3.09 -3.50 -18.89
N ALA A 40 -4.30 -3.91 -19.32
CA ALA A 40 -4.52 -5.20 -20.00
C ALA A 40 -3.92 -5.26 -21.42
N ASP A 41 -3.80 -4.11 -22.10
CA ASP A 41 -3.37 -4.06 -23.49
C ASP A 41 -1.83 -4.01 -23.65
N VAL A 42 -1.09 -3.72 -22.61
CA VAL A 42 0.34 -3.36 -22.66
C VAL A 42 1.23 -4.32 -21.88
N GLY A 43 0.67 -5.37 -21.31
CA GLY A 43 1.43 -6.34 -20.53
C GLY A 43 2.67 -6.87 -21.27
N PRO A 44 3.82 -7.06 -20.60
CA PRO A 44 4.97 -7.69 -21.22
C PRO A 44 4.55 -9.03 -21.80
N SER A 45 5.15 -9.43 -22.91
CA SER A 45 4.77 -10.55 -23.78
C SER A 45 4.83 -11.96 -23.13
N SER A 46 4.91 -12.08 -21.81
CA SER A 46 4.79 -13.35 -21.11
C SER A 46 3.34 -13.54 -20.63
N ALA A 47 2.76 -14.68 -20.94
CA ALA A 47 1.37 -15.05 -20.61
C ALA A 47 1.07 -15.16 -19.09
N GLU A 48 1.98 -14.76 -18.21
CA GLU A 48 1.90 -14.87 -16.76
C GLU A 48 1.84 -13.52 -16.02
N VAL A 49 1.94 -12.39 -16.75
CA VAL A 49 1.86 -11.05 -16.12
C VAL A 49 0.42 -10.63 -16.04
N ASP A 50 -0.05 -10.43 -14.82
CA ASP A 50 -1.40 -9.96 -14.56
C ASP A 50 -1.47 -8.41 -14.60
N ASP A 51 -2.66 -7.87 -14.87
CA ASP A 51 -2.95 -6.44 -14.96
C ASP A 51 -2.56 -5.68 -13.67
N TRP A 52 -2.52 -6.37 -12.53
CA TRP A 52 -2.15 -5.79 -11.24
C TRP A 52 -0.67 -5.42 -11.17
N ARG A 53 0.21 -6.25 -11.76
CA ARG A 53 1.64 -5.96 -11.85
C ARG A 53 1.89 -4.80 -12.80
N VAL A 54 1.18 -4.79 -13.92
CA VAL A 54 1.27 -3.69 -14.91
C VAL A 54 0.83 -2.38 -14.30
N ALA A 55 -0.31 -2.35 -13.62
CA ALA A 55 -0.79 -1.18 -12.87
C ALA A 55 0.23 -0.72 -11.83
N ALA A 56 0.85 -1.65 -11.08
CA ALA A 56 1.83 -1.30 -10.07
C ALA A 56 3.08 -0.64 -10.67
N LEU A 57 3.54 -1.08 -11.85
CA LEU A 57 4.65 -0.45 -12.59
C LEU A 57 4.27 0.93 -13.10
N ARG A 58 3.11 1.05 -13.76
CA ARG A 58 2.59 2.32 -14.29
C ARG A 58 2.44 3.36 -13.19
N GLU A 59 1.70 3.04 -12.14
CA GLU A 59 1.43 3.96 -11.02
C GLU A 59 2.73 4.41 -10.32
N THR A 60 3.72 3.52 -10.18
CA THR A 60 5.02 3.90 -9.59
C THR A 60 5.77 4.87 -10.50
N ALA A 61 5.72 4.68 -11.81
CA ALA A 61 6.32 5.61 -12.76
C ALA A 61 5.58 6.96 -12.77
N GLU A 62 4.24 6.95 -12.83
CA GLU A 62 3.40 8.16 -12.86
C GLU A 62 3.52 8.99 -11.59
N GLU A 63 3.40 8.34 -10.42
CA GLU A 63 3.31 9.04 -9.14
C GLU A 63 4.66 9.54 -8.61
N VAL A 64 5.75 8.80 -8.87
CA VAL A 64 7.05 9.10 -8.26
C VAL A 64 8.23 9.16 -9.23
N GLY A 65 7.99 8.97 -10.54
CA GLY A 65 9.04 9.02 -11.56
C GLY A 65 10.08 7.89 -11.46
N LEU A 66 9.74 6.79 -10.78
CA LEU A 66 10.61 5.63 -10.61
C LEU A 66 10.12 4.48 -11.47
N TRP A 67 10.95 4.06 -12.40
CA TRP A 67 10.66 3.05 -13.40
C TRP A 67 11.39 1.75 -13.07
N ILE A 68 10.65 0.68 -12.85
CA ILE A 68 11.21 -0.64 -12.56
C ILE A 68 11.41 -1.35 -13.90
N THR A 69 12.66 -1.50 -14.28
CA THR A 69 13.06 -2.04 -15.59
C THR A 69 13.94 -3.27 -15.44
N THR A 70 14.15 -4.01 -16.53
CA THR A 70 15.07 -5.15 -16.58
C THR A 70 16.54 -4.77 -16.30
N GLU A 71 16.88 -3.48 -16.35
CA GLU A 71 18.19 -2.96 -16.01
C GLU A 71 18.27 -2.41 -14.56
N GLY A 72 17.16 -2.50 -13.82
CA GLY A 72 17.01 -1.98 -12.46
C GLY A 72 16.03 -0.82 -12.38
N VAL A 73 16.01 -0.15 -11.22
CA VAL A 73 15.14 1.04 -11.02
C VAL A 73 15.84 2.28 -11.54
N VAL A 74 15.19 3.01 -12.43
CA VAL A 74 15.70 4.25 -13.04
C VAL A 74 14.75 5.41 -12.76
N GLU A 75 15.30 6.63 -12.76
CA GLU A 75 14.52 7.86 -12.60
C GLU A 75 14.27 8.49 -13.98
N GLU A 76 13.00 8.74 -14.28
CA GLU A 76 12.60 9.47 -15.48
C GLU A 76 11.30 10.23 -15.20
N THR A 77 11.21 11.47 -15.66
CA THR A 77 9.99 12.27 -15.51
C THR A 77 8.86 11.66 -16.33
N PRO A 78 7.72 11.30 -15.72
CA PRO A 78 6.65 10.64 -16.44
C PRO A 78 5.94 11.59 -17.42
N GLU A 79 5.59 11.05 -18.58
CA GLU A 79 4.66 11.66 -19.54
C GLU A 79 3.26 11.07 -19.34
N ALA A 80 2.26 11.64 -20.01
CA ALA A 80 0.86 11.21 -19.88
C ALA A 80 0.60 9.75 -20.30
N ASP A 81 1.47 9.15 -21.11
CA ASP A 81 1.43 7.74 -21.50
C ASP A 81 2.77 7.10 -21.16
N VAL A 82 2.82 6.48 -20.00
CA VAL A 82 4.01 5.80 -19.45
C VAL A 82 4.49 4.68 -20.37
N PHE A 83 3.58 3.91 -20.96
CA PHE A 83 3.96 2.79 -21.82
C PHE A 83 4.55 3.25 -23.15
N ALA A 84 3.93 4.26 -23.78
CA ALA A 84 4.49 4.86 -24.99
C ALA A 84 5.84 5.51 -24.72
N GLN A 85 6.02 6.12 -23.54
CA GLN A 85 7.30 6.69 -23.12
C GLN A 85 8.37 5.62 -22.91
N ALA A 86 8.05 4.51 -22.21
CA ALA A 86 8.96 3.39 -22.04
C ALA A 86 9.45 2.85 -23.38
N GLN A 87 8.52 2.65 -24.32
CA GLN A 87 8.83 2.18 -25.67
C GLN A 87 9.74 3.16 -26.44
N ARG A 88 9.46 4.46 -26.34
CA ARG A 88 10.29 5.51 -27.00
C ARG A 88 11.70 5.60 -26.43
N LEU A 89 11.84 5.35 -25.12
CA LEU A 89 13.12 5.38 -24.41
C LEU A 89 13.86 4.03 -24.44
N ASP A 90 13.31 3.03 -25.13
CA ASP A 90 13.86 1.66 -25.20
C ASP A 90 13.99 1.00 -23.81
N MET A 91 13.09 1.38 -22.88
CA MET A 91 13.01 0.78 -21.55
C MET A 91 12.05 -0.40 -21.55
N THR A 92 12.49 -1.52 -20.99
CA THR A 92 11.64 -2.69 -20.76
C THR A 92 11.24 -2.74 -19.29
N LEU A 93 9.95 -2.52 -19.03
CA LEU A 93 9.40 -2.65 -17.68
C LEU A 93 9.48 -4.10 -17.21
N ASP A 94 9.87 -4.30 -15.95
CA ASP A 94 10.11 -5.64 -15.37
C ASP A 94 9.04 -6.02 -14.35
N ALA A 95 8.00 -6.69 -14.82
CA ALA A 95 6.95 -7.22 -13.96
C ALA A 95 7.41 -8.43 -13.15
N ASP A 96 8.45 -9.14 -13.58
CA ASP A 96 9.00 -10.30 -12.87
C ASP A 96 9.84 -9.87 -11.65
N ALA A 97 10.33 -8.64 -11.63
CA ALA A 97 10.97 -8.05 -10.45
C ALA A 97 9.99 -7.80 -9.28
N LEU A 98 8.68 -7.89 -9.53
CA LEU A 98 7.66 -7.64 -8.52
C LEU A 98 7.31 -8.90 -7.74
N VAL A 99 7.59 -8.91 -6.44
CA VAL A 99 7.19 -9.98 -5.54
C VAL A 99 5.81 -9.68 -4.97
N TYR A 100 4.78 -10.44 -5.38
CA TYR A 100 3.46 -10.37 -4.78
C TYR A 100 3.47 -11.01 -3.40
N PHE A 101 3.11 -10.25 -2.33
CA PHE A 101 3.25 -10.75 -0.97
C PHE A 101 2.06 -10.51 -0.04
N SER A 102 1.11 -9.67 -0.41
CA SER A 102 -0.05 -9.39 0.45
C SER A 102 -1.25 -8.93 -0.35
N ASN A 103 -2.45 -9.31 0.11
CA ASN A 103 -3.72 -8.87 -0.45
C ASN A 103 -4.66 -8.44 0.66
N TRP A 104 -5.16 -7.20 0.60
CA TRP A 104 -6.07 -6.64 1.59
C TRP A 104 -7.41 -6.30 0.96
N ILE A 105 -8.49 -6.87 1.52
CA ILE A 105 -9.86 -6.60 1.10
C ILE A 105 -10.55 -5.78 2.19
N THR A 106 -11.09 -4.63 1.83
CA THR A 106 -11.83 -3.78 2.77
C THR A 106 -13.04 -4.55 3.33
N PRO A 107 -13.30 -4.49 4.66
CA PRO A 107 -14.46 -5.13 5.26
C PRO A 107 -15.79 -4.72 4.62
N GLU A 108 -16.77 -5.63 4.59
CA GLU A 108 -18.06 -5.44 3.90
C GLU A 108 -18.93 -4.31 4.46
N VAL A 109 -18.71 -3.96 5.72
CA VAL A 109 -19.44 -2.87 6.38
C VAL A 109 -19.14 -1.48 5.82
N PHE A 110 -18.06 -1.31 5.05
CA PHE A 110 -17.69 -0.02 4.48
C PHE A 110 -18.32 0.20 3.11
N PRO A 111 -18.88 1.41 2.85
CA PRO A 111 -19.53 1.70 1.57
C PRO A 111 -18.56 1.82 0.38
N ILE A 112 -17.29 2.11 0.65
CA ILE A 112 -16.21 2.14 -0.34
C ILE A 112 -15.24 1.04 0.02
N ARG A 113 -15.02 0.13 -0.91
CA ARG A 113 -14.19 -1.05 -0.70
C ARG A 113 -13.14 -1.17 -1.77
N PHE A 114 -11.98 -1.66 -1.35
CA PHE A 114 -10.84 -1.91 -2.21
C PHE A 114 -10.42 -3.39 -2.04
N ASP A 115 -9.98 -3.97 -3.14
CA ASP A 115 -9.17 -5.19 -3.18
C ASP A 115 -7.77 -4.72 -3.57
N THR A 116 -6.85 -4.68 -2.60
CA THR A 116 -5.53 -4.07 -2.79
C THR A 116 -4.45 -5.13 -2.72
N ARG A 117 -3.73 -5.32 -3.81
CA ARG A 117 -2.56 -6.19 -3.89
C ARG A 117 -1.28 -5.41 -3.64
N PHE A 118 -0.42 -5.97 -2.82
CA PHE A 118 0.88 -5.38 -2.47
C PHE A 118 2.00 -6.15 -3.14
N PHE A 119 2.83 -5.42 -3.84
CA PHE A 119 4.03 -5.93 -4.49
C PHE A 119 5.26 -5.28 -3.89
N LEU A 120 6.34 -6.05 -3.74
CA LEU A 120 7.65 -5.56 -3.35
C LEU A 120 8.55 -5.52 -4.58
N ALA A 121 9.33 -4.45 -4.71
CA ALA A 121 10.47 -4.36 -5.61
C ALA A 121 11.67 -3.79 -4.88
N VAL A 122 12.89 -4.17 -5.31
CA VAL A 122 14.14 -3.72 -4.71
C VAL A 122 14.81 -2.70 -5.64
N ALA A 123 15.04 -1.51 -5.13
CA ALA A 123 15.88 -0.53 -5.80
C ALA A 123 17.35 -0.86 -5.51
N THR A 124 18.10 -1.18 -6.55
CA THR A 124 19.54 -1.49 -6.47
C THR A 124 20.44 -0.28 -6.62
N THR A 125 19.85 0.88 -6.97
CA THR A 125 20.54 2.15 -7.19
C THR A 125 20.07 3.19 -6.17
N ASP A 126 20.88 4.23 -5.97
CA ASP A 126 20.50 5.38 -5.13
C ASP A 126 19.56 6.27 -5.92
N VAL A 127 18.26 5.98 -5.85
CA VAL A 127 17.20 6.73 -6.51
C VAL A 127 16.42 7.54 -5.47
N THR A 128 15.97 8.72 -5.85
CA THR A 128 15.24 9.63 -4.96
C THR A 128 13.73 9.61 -5.24
N GLY A 129 13.36 9.65 -6.49
CA GLY A 129 11.98 9.88 -6.92
C GLY A 129 11.55 11.33 -6.74
N ALA A 130 10.40 11.68 -7.32
CA ALA A 130 9.79 12.99 -7.17
C ALA A 130 8.28 12.89 -7.31
N VAL A 131 7.54 13.70 -6.54
CA VAL A 131 6.07 13.81 -6.65
C VAL A 131 5.71 15.07 -7.44
N ASP A 132 4.54 15.07 -8.08
CA ASP A 132 4.06 16.18 -8.90
C ASP A 132 3.54 17.38 -8.08
N GLY A 133 3.21 17.15 -6.80
CA GLY A 133 2.66 18.16 -5.89
C GLY A 133 1.13 18.31 -5.96
N ASP A 134 0.46 17.63 -6.87
CA ASP A 134 -0.99 17.68 -7.05
C ASP A 134 -1.69 16.42 -6.51
N GLU A 135 -1.32 15.23 -6.99
CA GLU A 135 -1.86 13.95 -6.53
C GLU A 135 -1.13 13.46 -5.28
N LEU A 136 0.16 13.73 -5.20
CA LEU A 136 1.00 13.48 -4.04
C LEU A 136 1.79 14.75 -3.69
N VAL A 137 1.94 15.04 -2.40
CA VAL A 137 2.52 16.32 -1.94
C VAL A 137 3.88 16.17 -1.26
N ASP A 138 4.24 14.97 -0.85
CA ASP A 138 5.52 14.68 -0.19
C ASP A 138 5.95 13.24 -0.46
N LEU A 139 7.25 12.98 -0.35
CA LEU A 139 7.88 11.70 -0.55
C LEU A 139 8.97 11.50 0.50
N ALA A 140 9.07 10.29 1.02
CA ALA A 140 10.12 9.92 1.97
C ALA A 140 10.61 8.49 1.75
N TRP A 141 11.93 8.34 1.63
CA TRP A 141 12.59 7.08 1.92
C TRP A 141 12.79 6.99 3.43
N ILE A 142 12.25 5.96 4.06
CA ILE A 142 12.21 5.87 5.51
C ILE A 142 12.35 4.42 6.00
N GLY A 143 13.07 4.21 7.08
CA GLY A 143 13.10 2.91 7.73
C GLY A 143 11.69 2.52 8.24
N PRO A 144 11.22 1.27 8.01
CA PRO A 144 9.88 0.85 8.42
C PRO A 144 9.59 1.09 9.91
N LEU A 145 10.56 0.85 10.81
CA LEU A 145 10.41 1.13 12.25
C LEU A 145 10.29 2.62 12.55
N GLU A 146 10.95 3.49 11.78
CA GLU A 146 10.82 4.94 11.95
C GLU A 146 9.45 5.42 11.50
N ALA A 147 8.93 4.88 10.39
CA ALA A 147 7.56 5.18 9.93
C ALA A 147 6.53 4.81 11.00
N LEU A 148 6.64 3.62 11.60
CA LEU A 148 5.79 3.18 12.71
C LEU A 148 5.91 4.09 13.94
N ARG A 149 7.14 4.53 14.29
CA ARG A 149 7.33 5.50 15.40
C ARG A 149 6.67 6.85 15.14
N ARG A 150 6.71 7.33 13.89
CA ARG A 150 6.03 8.58 13.51
C ARG A 150 4.52 8.47 13.59
N GLU A 151 3.97 7.33 13.21
CA GLU A 151 2.54 7.06 13.36
C GLU A 151 2.15 6.97 14.83
N ASP A 152 2.87 6.21 15.68
CA ASP A 152 2.60 6.10 17.11
C ASP A 152 2.68 7.47 17.81
N ALA A 153 3.57 8.35 17.35
CA ALA A 153 3.69 9.73 17.82
C ALA A 153 2.59 10.66 17.27
N GLY A 154 1.74 10.20 16.33
CA GLY A 154 0.70 11.00 15.71
C GLY A 154 1.21 12.08 14.75
N THR A 155 2.46 11.97 14.29
CA THR A 155 3.06 12.88 13.28
C THR A 155 2.80 12.41 11.86
N TRP A 156 2.59 11.12 11.67
CA TRP A 156 2.15 10.50 10.43
C TRP A 156 0.80 9.82 10.66
N ASP A 157 -0.08 9.88 9.66
CA ASP A 157 -1.24 9.00 9.56
C ASP A 157 -0.94 7.95 8.52
N VAL A 158 -1.18 6.69 8.83
CA VAL A 158 -1.10 5.57 7.88
C VAL A 158 -2.36 4.71 8.00
N ALA A 159 -2.75 4.07 6.90
CA ALA A 159 -3.85 3.12 6.91
C ALA A 159 -3.47 1.82 7.63
N PHE A 160 -4.45 1.12 8.17
CA PHE A 160 -4.21 -0.16 8.86
C PHE A 160 -3.44 -1.18 8.00
N PRO A 161 -3.78 -1.42 6.72
CA PRO A 161 -2.98 -2.29 5.85
C PRO A 161 -1.54 -1.79 5.68
N THR A 162 -1.35 -0.48 5.55
CA THR A 162 -0.02 0.15 5.44
C THR A 162 0.80 -0.08 6.71
N ARG A 163 0.19 0.12 7.91
CA ARG A 163 0.84 -0.19 9.20
C ARG A 163 1.27 -1.65 9.27
N LYS A 164 0.36 -2.59 8.95
CA LYS A 164 0.67 -4.02 8.96
C LYS A 164 1.76 -4.41 7.97
N THR A 165 1.78 -3.76 6.83
CA THR A 165 2.85 -3.92 5.85
C THR A 165 4.18 -3.39 6.38
N LEU A 166 4.21 -2.21 7.00
CA LEU A 166 5.42 -1.67 7.64
C LEU A 166 5.96 -2.61 8.76
N GLU A 167 5.08 -3.19 9.57
CA GLU A 167 5.44 -4.20 10.57
C GLU A 167 6.10 -5.43 9.92
N LEU A 168 5.57 -5.88 8.77
CA LEU A 168 6.15 -6.97 7.99
C LEU A 168 7.52 -6.59 7.41
N LEU A 169 7.64 -5.41 6.78
CA LEU A 169 8.90 -4.94 6.21
C LEU A 169 9.99 -4.81 7.29
N ALA A 170 9.64 -4.37 8.48
CA ALA A 170 10.54 -4.23 9.62
C ALA A 170 11.08 -5.56 10.18
N SER A 171 10.56 -6.70 9.72
CA SER A 171 10.97 -8.03 10.24
C SER A 171 12.29 -8.53 9.67
N GLU A 172 12.80 -7.89 8.61
CA GLU A 172 14.08 -8.25 8.00
C GLU A 172 15.03 -7.05 7.97
N PRO A 173 16.33 -7.30 8.11
CA PRO A 173 17.32 -6.22 8.20
C PRO A 173 17.71 -5.60 6.85
N THR A 174 17.49 -6.32 5.73
CA THR A 174 17.91 -5.89 4.39
C THR A 174 16.84 -6.18 3.35
N ALA A 175 16.86 -5.39 2.26
CA ALA A 175 15.95 -5.52 1.14
C ALA A 175 16.05 -6.89 0.45
N GLU A 176 17.28 -7.39 0.26
CA GLU A 176 17.52 -8.70 -0.35
C GLU A 176 16.91 -9.86 0.47
N ARG A 177 17.14 -9.86 1.79
CA ARG A 177 16.56 -10.90 2.67
C ARG A 177 15.05 -10.84 2.70
N LEU A 178 14.50 -9.62 2.74
CA LEU A 178 13.07 -9.40 2.70
C LEU A 178 12.46 -9.93 1.41
N ALA A 179 13.00 -9.55 0.25
CA ALA A 179 12.56 -10.01 -1.05
C ALA A 179 12.66 -11.54 -1.20
N GLY A 180 13.78 -12.13 -0.79
CA GLY A 180 13.97 -13.59 -0.81
C GLY A 180 12.93 -14.33 0.02
N ARG A 181 12.68 -13.88 1.26
CA ARG A 181 11.66 -14.48 2.13
C ARG A 181 10.25 -14.35 1.56
N LEU A 182 9.90 -13.19 1.00
CA LEU A 182 8.57 -12.98 0.43
C LEU A 182 8.37 -13.74 -0.89
N ALA A 183 9.41 -13.95 -1.67
CA ALA A 183 9.37 -14.76 -2.89
C ALA A 183 9.14 -16.26 -2.62
N GLU A 184 9.40 -16.73 -1.39
CA GLU A 184 9.14 -18.13 -0.99
C GLU A 184 7.66 -18.38 -0.64
N LEU A 185 6.80 -17.38 -0.67
CA LEU A 185 5.37 -17.55 -0.38
C LEU A 185 4.67 -18.26 -1.54
N ASP A 186 4.32 -19.53 -1.36
CA ASP A 186 3.58 -20.31 -2.36
C ASP A 186 2.15 -19.77 -2.61
N ILE A 187 1.54 -19.23 -1.56
CA ILE A 187 0.15 -18.73 -1.57
C ILE A 187 0.09 -17.42 -0.77
N VAL A 188 -0.54 -16.41 -1.36
CA VAL A 188 -0.87 -15.14 -0.70
C VAL A 188 -2.39 -15.09 -0.51
N PRO A 189 -2.91 -15.54 0.65
CA PRO A 189 -4.34 -15.52 0.89
C PRO A 189 -4.83 -14.08 1.06
N PRO A 190 -6.07 -13.76 0.61
CA PRO A 190 -6.64 -12.46 0.87
C PRO A 190 -6.89 -12.25 2.37
N ILE A 191 -6.54 -11.08 2.87
CA ILE A 191 -6.77 -10.64 4.24
C ILE A 191 -8.01 -9.72 4.21
N GLN A 192 -9.15 -10.25 4.64
CA GLN A 192 -10.36 -9.46 4.82
C GLN A 192 -10.65 -9.32 6.31
N PRO A 193 -10.30 -8.20 6.94
CA PRO A 193 -10.54 -7.98 8.35
C PRO A 193 -12.03 -7.92 8.67
N ARG A 194 -12.38 -8.15 9.94
CA ARG A 194 -13.71 -7.92 10.50
C ARG A 194 -13.68 -6.74 11.47
N LEU A 195 -14.77 -6.00 11.54
CA LEU A 195 -14.90 -4.88 12.47
C LEU A 195 -15.65 -5.35 13.71
N PHE A 196 -14.99 -5.31 14.87
CA PHE A 196 -15.63 -5.50 16.16
C PHE A 196 -16.02 -4.13 16.73
N VAL A 197 -17.27 -3.99 17.18
CA VAL A 197 -17.75 -2.76 17.84
C VAL A 197 -18.57 -3.16 19.07
N SER A 198 -18.11 -2.71 20.24
CA SER A 198 -18.85 -2.81 21.51
C SER A 198 -19.35 -1.41 21.93
N GLU A 199 -19.80 -1.27 23.20
CA GLU A 199 -20.24 0.04 23.73
C GLU A 199 -19.10 1.04 23.90
N ASP A 200 -17.87 0.55 24.17
CA ASP A 200 -16.71 1.36 24.56
C ASP A 200 -15.50 1.17 23.65
N GLU A 201 -15.53 0.17 22.75
CA GLU A 201 -14.39 -0.23 21.94
C GLU A 201 -14.79 -0.52 20.51
N ALA A 202 -13.95 -0.10 19.56
CA ALA A 202 -13.98 -0.58 18.19
C ALA A 202 -12.57 -1.01 17.78
N ARG A 203 -12.45 -2.18 17.14
CA ARG A 203 -11.18 -2.67 16.63
C ARG A 203 -11.35 -3.47 15.34
N ILE A 204 -10.27 -3.50 14.57
CA ILE A 204 -10.13 -4.37 13.41
C ILE A 204 -9.57 -5.71 13.89
N VAL A 205 -10.22 -6.79 13.51
CA VAL A 205 -9.83 -8.17 13.86
C VAL A 205 -9.41 -8.91 12.61
N LEU A 206 -8.24 -9.51 12.64
CA LEU A 206 -7.64 -10.19 11.49
C LEU A 206 -8.01 -11.68 11.46
N PRO A 207 -8.00 -12.31 10.28
CA PRO A 207 -8.09 -13.77 10.17
C PRO A 207 -7.05 -14.46 11.05
N GLY A 208 -7.48 -15.45 11.84
CA GLY A 208 -6.62 -16.18 12.77
C GLY A 208 -6.53 -15.61 14.18
N GLU A 209 -7.09 -14.43 14.44
CA GLU A 209 -7.24 -13.93 15.82
C GLU A 209 -8.44 -14.59 16.51
N ASP A 210 -8.34 -14.80 17.84
CA ASP A 210 -9.31 -15.57 18.65
C ASP A 210 -10.78 -15.17 18.47
N MET A 211 -11.06 -13.90 18.20
CA MET A 211 -12.42 -13.40 18.04
C MET A 211 -12.89 -13.39 16.56
N PHE A 212 -12.04 -13.67 15.61
CA PHE A 212 -12.36 -13.49 14.20
C PHE A 212 -13.58 -14.32 13.78
N ASP A 213 -13.62 -15.60 14.15
CA ASP A 213 -14.72 -16.50 13.78
C ASP A 213 -16.03 -16.21 14.52
N ALA A 214 -15.94 -15.55 15.68
CA ALA A 214 -17.12 -15.15 16.45
C ALA A 214 -17.82 -13.89 15.89
N ILE A 215 -17.13 -13.12 15.02
CA ILE A 215 -17.69 -11.95 14.35
C ILE A 215 -18.24 -12.42 13.01
N GLU A 216 -19.52 -12.23 12.75
CA GLU A 216 -20.13 -12.59 11.47
C GLU A 216 -19.43 -11.90 10.31
N ALA A 217 -19.12 -12.65 9.23
CA ALA A 217 -18.46 -12.13 8.05
C ALA A 217 -19.33 -11.09 7.34
N ASP A 218 -20.61 -11.38 7.25
CA ASP A 218 -21.65 -10.47 6.78
C ASP A 218 -22.10 -9.63 7.98
N GLN A 219 -21.33 -8.58 8.24
CA GLN A 219 -21.73 -7.58 9.24
C GLN A 219 -22.82 -6.67 8.66
N ALA A 220 -23.90 -7.29 8.22
CA ALA A 220 -25.12 -6.61 7.78
C ALA A 220 -25.87 -5.95 8.95
N ASP A 221 -25.17 -5.63 10.05
CA ASP A 221 -25.68 -4.73 11.07
C ASP A 221 -25.70 -3.31 10.49
N PRO A 222 -26.86 -2.81 10.00
CA PRO A 222 -26.96 -1.46 9.43
C PRO A 222 -26.57 -0.39 10.44
N ASP A 223 -26.50 -0.74 11.73
CA ASP A 223 -26.16 0.16 12.81
C ASP A 223 -24.68 0.12 13.20
N ILE A 224 -23.85 -0.75 12.62
CA ILE A 224 -22.43 -0.87 13.02
C ILE A 224 -21.65 0.44 12.84
N LEU A 225 -21.91 1.16 11.74
CA LEU A 225 -21.29 2.46 11.51
C LEU A 225 -21.81 3.53 12.47
N SER A 226 -23.09 3.47 12.85
CA SER A 226 -23.68 4.34 13.88
C SER A 226 -23.09 4.04 15.26
N ARG A 227 -22.91 2.77 15.60
CA ARG A 227 -22.26 2.34 16.84
C ARG A 227 -20.78 2.77 16.86
N LEU A 228 -20.07 2.59 15.76
CA LEU A 228 -18.70 3.09 15.60
C LEU A 228 -18.65 4.60 15.84
N ALA A 229 -19.55 5.37 15.24
CA ALA A 229 -19.66 6.82 15.45
C ALA A 229 -19.95 7.17 16.92
N ALA A 230 -20.75 6.37 17.64
CA ALA A 230 -21.03 6.56 19.05
C ALA A 230 -19.80 6.29 19.94
N VAL A 231 -19.01 5.24 19.63
CA VAL A 231 -17.72 4.97 20.32
C VAL A 231 -16.77 6.15 20.14
N VAL A 232 -16.68 6.67 18.90
CA VAL A 232 -15.88 7.88 18.59
C VAL A 232 -16.31 9.06 19.45
N ALA A 233 -17.62 9.33 19.50
CA ALA A 233 -18.17 10.48 20.20
C ALA A 233 -17.93 10.40 21.73
N LYS A 234 -17.86 9.21 22.31
CA LYS A 234 -17.57 8.97 23.72
C LYS A 234 -16.07 9.01 24.05
N GLY A 235 -15.18 9.16 23.04
CA GLY A 235 -13.73 9.11 23.24
C GLY A 235 -13.20 7.69 23.46
N GLY A 236 -13.95 6.69 23.03
CA GLY A 236 -13.54 5.27 23.08
C GLY A 236 -12.30 5.00 22.24
N HIS A 237 -11.65 3.86 22.50
CA HIS A 237 -10.45 3.47 21.76
C HIS A 237 -10.84 3.09 20.33
N LEU A 238 -10.24 3.80 19.37
CA LEU A 238 -10.42 3.56 17.95
C LEU A 238 -9.10 3.22 17.30
N PRO A 239 -9.09 2.29 16.36
CA PRO A 239 -8.01 2.20 15.39
C PRO A 239 -7.76 3.55 14.72
N ALA A 240 -6.51 3.82 14.34
CA ALA A 240 -6.11 5.12 13.78
C ALA A 240 -6.96 5.55 12.57
N GLU A 241 -7.44 4.58 11.78
CA GLU A 241 -8.29 4.76 10.60
C GLU A 241 -9.64 5.41 10.90
N PHE A 242 -10.13 5.28 12.11
CA PHE A 242 -11.42 5.84 12.53
C PHE A 242 -11.29 7.16 13.29
N LYS A 243 -10.07 7.61 13.56
CA LYS A 243 -9.85 8.90 14.21
C LYS A 243 -10.15 10.01 13.21
N ARG A 244 -11.36 10.61 13.28
CA ARG A 244 -11.63 11.85 12.56
C ARG A 244 -10.70 12.92 13.11
N ARG A 245 -9.90 13.53 12.25
CA ARG A 245 -9.24 14.79 12.58
C ARG A 245 -10.30 15.86 12.83
N LYS A 246 -10.14 16.58 13.95
CA LYS A 246 -10.88 17.81 14.24
C LYS A 246 -10.40 18.95 13.35
#